data_3ded2062b267612a48fa3996bf67376c
#
_entry.id   3ded2062b267612a48fa3996bf67376c
#
_cell.length_a   1.000
_cell.length_b   1.000
_cell.length_c   1.000
_cell.angle_alpha   90.00
_cell.angle_beta   90.00
_cell.angle_gamma   90.00
#
_symmetry.space_group_name_H-M   'P 1'
#
loop_
_entity.id
_entity.type
_entity.pdbx_description
1 polymer ?
#
loop_
_entity_poly.entity_id
_entity_poly.type
_entity_poly.pdbx_seq_one_letter_code
_entity_poly.pdbx_strand_id
1 'polypeptide(L)'
;MKKTHITEQKFADLGLQPQVTEGLEKKGFEYCTPIQALALPVLLTGQDIAGQAQTGTGKTLAFLTATFNHLLTTPEHEGRQPTQPRAIIMAPTRELAIQIFNDAEPLIASTGLKAALAYGGESYDKQLAKLQDGVDILIGTTGRIIDFYKQRVFNLNNIQAVVLDEADRMFDLGFIKDIRFLFRRMPEPKERLNMLFSATLSYRVQELAFEHMHNPEHVVVEPAQKTGHRIQEELFYPSK
;
A
#
# COMPACT_ATOMS: atom_id res chain seq x y z
N MET A 1 -3.88 -21.36 24.05
CA MET A 1 -4.53 -20.07 23.73
C MET A 1 -3.69 -19.37 22.65
N LYS A 2 -4.20 -19.22 21.42
CA LYS A 2 -3.56 -18.40 20.40
C LYS A 2 -3.56 -16.96 20.90
N LYS A 3 -2.38 -16.35 21.15
CA LYS A 3 -2.29 -14.91 21.37
C LYS A 3 -2.82 -14.25 20.10
N THR A 4 -3.98 -13.65 20.20
CA THR A 4 -4.61 -12.89 19.14
C THR A 4 -3.72 -11.69 18.85
N HIS A 5 -3.22 -11.59 17.60
CA HIS A 5 -2.44 -10.44 17.10
C HIS A 5 -3.36 -9.23 16.84
N ILE A 6 -4.33 -8.98 17.70
CA ILE A 6 -5.26 -7.86 17.66
C ILE A 6 -5.10 -7.04 18.92
N THR A 7 -5.31 -5.72 18.78
CA THR A 7 -5.31 -4.74 19.87
C THR A 7 -6.73 -4.51 20.40
N GLU A 8 -6.88 -3.64 21.39
CA GLU A 8 -8.20 -3.18 21.88
C GLU A 8 -8.79 -2.06 20.99
N GLN A 9 -8.01 -1.47 20.07
CA GLN A 9 -8.46 -0.42 19.18
C GLN A 9 -9.43 -0.97 18.13
N LYS A 10 -10.64 -0.41 18.08
CA LYS A 10 -11.63 -0.74 17.04
C LYS A 10 -11.49 0.17 15.84
N PHE A 11 -11.79 -0.36 14.64
CA PHE A 11 -11.87 0.46 13.42
C PHE A 11 -12.98 1.52 13.53
N ALA A 12 -14.10 1.19 14.18
CA ALA A 12 -15.21 2.11 14.40
C ALA A 12 -14.83 3.38 15.18
N ASP A 13 -13.79 3.31 16.02
CA ASP A 13 -13.35 4.43 16.87
C ASP A 13 -12.33 5.34 16.14
N LEU A 14 -11.95 5.03 14.90
CA LEU A 14 -10.95 5.78 14.15
C LEU A 14 -11.52 6.98 13.37
N GLY A 15 -12.84 7.20 13.38
CA GLY A 15 -13.46 8.29 12.63
C GLY A 15 -13.41 8.12 11.11
N LEU A 16 -13.42 6.86 10.64
CA LEU A 16 -13.46 6.55 9.21
C LEU A 16 -14.78 6.99 8.56
N GLN A 17 -14.75 7.21 7.25
CA GLN A 17 -15.96 7.41 6.48
C GLN A 17 -16.89 6.19 6.61
N PRO A 18 -18.22 6.37 6.71
CA PRO A 18 -19.17 5.29 6.95
C PRO A 18 -19.04 4.13 5.94
N GLN A 19 -18.80 4.44 4.67
CA GLN A 19 -18.63 3.45 3.61
C GLN A 19 -17.38 2.57 3.83
N VAL A 20 -16.30 3.14 4.37
CA VAL A 20 -15.08 2.40 4.70
C VAL A 20 -15.35 1.46 5.87
N THR A 21 -15.99 1.98 6.94
CA THR A 21 -16.39 1.16 8.09
C THR A 21 -17.29 -0.01 7.67
N GLU A 22 -18.30 0.25 6.83
CA GLU A 22 -19.19 -0.78 6.29
C GLU A 22 -18.42 -1.88 5.54
N GLY A 23 -17.44 -1.51 4.70
CA GLY A 23 -16.62 -2.48 3.98
C GLY A 23 -15.79 -3.36 4.89
N LEU A 24 -15.25 -2.81 5.96
CA LEU A 24 -14.48 -3.55 6.98
C LEU A 24 -15.37 -4.51 7.77
N GLU A 25 -16.53 -4.05 8.22
CA GLU A 25 -17.51 -4.84 8.98
C GLU A 25 -18.04 -6.04 8.18
N LYS A 26 -18.34 -5.87 6.90
CA LYS A 26 -18.75 -6.96 5.99
C LYS A 26 -17.74 -8.11 5.91
N LYS A 27 -16.46 -7.83 6.15
CA LYS A 27 -15.40 -8.86 6.24
C LYS A 27 -15.11 -9.32 7.66
N GLY A 28 -15.82 -8.79 8.66
CA GLY A 28 -15.66 -9.16 10.06
C GLY A 28 -14.42 -8.54 10.73
N PHE A 29 -13.90 -7.44 10.18
CA PHE A 29 -12.80 -6.69 10.78
C PHE A 29 -13.36 -5.70 11.82
N GLU A 30 -13.27 -6.04 13.09
CA GLU A 30 -13.73 -5.19 14.19
C GLU A 30 -12.56 -4.49 14.90
N TYR A 31 -11.48 -5.22 15.17
CA TYR A 31 -10.33 -4.74 15.93
C TYR A 31 -9.09 -4.64 15.06
N CYS A 32 -8.28 -3.62 15.32
CA CYS A 32 -7.02 -3.38 14.63
C CYS A 32 -5.92 -4.36 15.06
N THR A 33 -5.08 -4.76 14.11
CA THR A 33 -3.77 -5.34 14.42
C THR A 33 -2.81 -4.26 14.93
N PRO A 34 -1.65 -4.60 15.54
CA PRO A 34 -0.68 -3.61 16.03
C PRO A 34 -0.25 -2.59 14.96
N ILE A 35 0.03 -3.03 13.73
CA ILE A 35 0.42 -2.10 12.67
C ILE A 35 -0.73 -1.17 12.26
N GLN A 36 -1.97 -1.66 12.25
CA GLN A 36 -3.14 -0.86 11.94
C GLN A 36 -3.42 0.18 13.03
N ALA A 37 -3.36 -0.22 14.30
CA ALA A 37 -3.57 0.66 15.45
C ALA A 37 -2.53 1.77 15.55
N LEU A 38 -1.28 1.52 15.10
CA LEU A 38 -0.22 2.52 15.07
C LEU A 38 -0.28 3.40 13.80
N ALA A 39 -0.53 2.81 12.63
CA ALA A 39 -0.44 3.52 11.36
C ALA A 39 -1.70 4.34 11.05
N LEU A 40 -2.91 3.80 11.29
CA LEU A 40 -4.14 4.46 10.88
C LEU A 40 -4.36 5.82 11.54
N PRO A 41 -4.17 6.02 12.86
CA PRO A 41 -4.33 7.34 13.46
C PRO A 41 -3.45 8.42 12.82
N VAL A 42 -2.21 8.06 12.43
CA VAL A 42 -1.28 8.97 11.75
C VAL A 42 -1.75 9.26 10.33
N LEU A 43 -2.03 8.22 9.54
CA LEU A 43 -2.46 8.35 8.14
C LEU A 43 -3.77 9.14 7.98
N LEU A 44 -4.69 8.99 8.93
CA LEU A 44 -5.98 9.70 8.90
C LEU A 44 -5.85 11.20 9.17
N THR A 45 -4.74 11.68 9.73
CA THR A 45 -4.43 13.11 9.80
C THR A 45 -3.81 13.66 8.52
N GLY A 46 -3.54 12.83 7.51
CA GLY A 46 -2.84 13.20 6.29
C GLY A 46 -1.31 13.17 6.40
N GLN A 47 -0.77 12.60 7.49
CA GLN A 47 0.66 12.46 7.71
C GLN A 47 1.19 11.19 7.02
N ASP A 48 2.33 11.31 6.33
CA ASP A 48 3.01 10.18 5.68
C ASP A 48 3.57 9.20 6.70
N ILE A 49 3.65 7.92 6.34
CA ILE A 49 4.31 6.90 7.17
C ILE A 49 5.32 6.05 6.39
N ALA A 50 6.42 5.70 7.07
CA ALA A 50 7.31 4.61 6.70
C ALA A 50 7.16 3.48 7.74
N GLY A 51 6.38 2.44 7.37
CA GLY A 51 5.97 1.35 8.25
C GLY A 51 6.88 0.14 8.13
N GLN A 52 7.46 -0.30 9.26
CA GLN A 52 8.18 -1.57 9.35
C GLN A 52 7.30 -2.62 10.02
N ALA A 53 6.92 -3.64 9.26
CA ALA A 53 6.19 -4.79 9.78
C ALA A 53 6.33 -5.99 8.84
N GLN A 54 6.36 -7.20 9.40
CA GLN A 54 6.45 -8.45 8.64
C GLN A 54 5.20 -8.72 7.81
N THR A 55 5.30 -9.64 6.85
CA THR A 55 4.15 -10.15 6.08
C THR A 55 3.15 -10.83 7.04
N GLY A 56 1.85 -10.65 6.77
CA GLY A 56 0.78 -11.21 7.59
C GLY A 56 0.43 -10.43 8.86
N THR A 57 0.99 -9.24 9.07
CA THR A 57 0.68 -8.38 10.24
C THR A 57 -0.54 -7.46 10.01
N GLY A 58 -1.12 -7.44 8.80
CA GLY A 58 -2.26 -6.60 8.46
C GLY A 58 -1.93 -5.26 7.80
N LYS A 59 -0.69 -5.08 7.26
CA LYS A 59 -0.28 -3.89 6.52
C LYS A 59 -1.21 -3.54 5.36
N THR A 60 -1.59 -4.57 4.57
CA THR A 60 -2.46 -4.40 3.41
C THR A 60 -3.75 -3.69 3.77
N LEU A 61 -4.43 -4.15 4.83
CA LEU A 61 -5.66 -3.52 5.27
C LEU A 61 -5.42 -2.12 5.85
N ALA A 62 -4.27 -1.87 6.50
CA ALA A 62 -3.93 -0.53 6.98
C ALA A 62 -3.86 0.49 5.83
N PHE A 63 -3.04 0.22 4.80
CA PHE A 63 -2.93 1.18 3.70
C PHE A 63 -4.16 1.23 2.79
N LEU A 64 -4.88 0.13 2.61
CA LEU A 64 -6.16 0.17 1.88
C LEU A 64 -7.18 1.04 2.62
N THR A 65 -7.39 0.81 3.92
CA THR A 65 -8.30 1.63 4.74
C THR A 65 -7.95 3.12 4.65
N ALA A 66 -6.67 3.47 4.82
CA ALA A 66 -6.21 4.84 4.70
C ALA A 66 -6.42 5.42 3.30
N THR A 67 -6.09 4.67 2.24
CA THR A 67 -6.26 5.11 0.84
C THR A 67 -7.72 5.38 0.52
N PHE A 68 -8.61 4.43 0.81
CA PHE A 68 -10.04 4.60 0.53
C PHE A 68 -10.64 5.77 1.34
N ASN A 69 -10.31 5.88 2.62
CA ASN A 69 -10.76 6.97 3.46
C ASN A 69 -10.25 8.33 2.95
N HIS A 70 -8.97 8.40 2.57
CA HIS A 70 -8.37 9.62 2.02
C HIS A 70 -9.06 10.07 0.73
N LEU A 71 -9.33 9.16 -0.20
CA LEU A 71 -10.01 9.49 -1.46
C LEU A 71 -11.46 9.94 -1.28
N LEU A 72 -12.16 9.48 -0.23
CA LEU A 72 -13.52 9.93 0.09
C LEU A 72 -13.54 11.30 0.78
N THR A 73 -12.49 11.66 1.50
CA THR A 73 -12.40 12.94 2.23
C THR A 73 -11.71 14.04 1.44
N THR A 74 -10.93 13.68 0.41
CA THR A 74 -10.19 14.62 -0.43
C THR A 74 -10.94 14.81 -1.75
N PRO A 75 -11.31 16.05 -2.15
CA PRO A 75 -11.94 16.29 -3.45
C PRO A 75 -11.07 15.85 -4.63
N GLU A 76 -11.71 15.46 -5.70
CA GLU A 76 -11.02 15.23 -6.98
C GLU A 76 -10.45 16.55 -7.52
N HIS A 77 -9.32 16.48 -8.21
CA HIS A 77 -8.80 17.63 -8.94
C HIS A 77 -9.78 18.05 -10.04
N GLU A 78 -9.99 19.35 -10.18
CA GLU A 78 -10.83 19.90 -11.23
C GLU A 78 -10.32 19.50 -12.63
N GLY A 79 -11.23 19.02 -13.48
CA GLY A 79 -10.91 18.56 -14.82
C GLY A 79 -10.26 17.16 -14.91
N ARG A 80 -10.18 16.40 -13.80
CA ARG A 80 -9.71 15.00 -13.83
C ARG A 80 -10.56 14.17 -14.80
N GLN A 81 -9.88 13.42 -15.67
CA GLN A 81 -10.55 12.44 -16.53
C GLN A 81 -10.74 11.13 -15.79
N PRO A 82 -11.83 10.36 -16.05
CA PRO A 82 -12.10 9.10 -15.35
C PRO A 82 -10.98 8.05 -15.45
N THR A 83 -10.17 8.10 -16.49
CA THR A 83 -9.02 7.19 -16.71
C THR A 83 -7.77 7.58 -15.90
N GLN A 84 -7.78 8.71 -15.22
CA GLN A 84 -6.64 9.18 -14.43
C GLN A 84 -6.77 8.73 -12.98
N PRO A 85 -5.87 7.86 -12.48
CA PRO A 85 -5.94 7.37 -11.11
C PRO A 85 -5.69 8.50 -10.09
N ARG A 86 -6.36 8.41 -8.95
CA ARG A 86 -6.17 9.26 -7.77
C ARG A 86 -5.23 8.62 -6.74
N ALA A 87 -5.18 7.29 -6.74
CA ALA A 87 -4.22 6.57 -5.91
C ALA A 87 -3.47 5.51 -6.72
N ILE A 88 -2.24 5.24 -6.31
CA ILE A 88 -1.41 4.19 -6.90
C ILE A 88 -0.82 3.31 -5.79
N ILE A 89 -0.97 1.99 -5.94
CA ILE A 89 -0.42 1.00 -5.02
C ILE A 89 0.55 0.13 -5.81
N MET A 90 1.83 0.22 -5.48
CA MET A 90 2.91 -0.50 -6.14
C MET A 90 3.34 -1.72 -5.32
N ALA A 91 3.37 -2.87 -5.97
CA ALA A 91 3.80 -4.14 -5.40
C ALA A 91 4.96 -4.75 -6.20
N PRO A 92 5.89 -5.49 -5.57
CA PRO A 92 7.04 -6.10 -6.24
C PRO A 92 6.66 -7.22 -7.20
N THR A 93 5.55 -7.91 -6.96
CA THR A 93 5.15 -9.06 -7.75
C THR A 93 3.68 -8.96 -8.17
N ARG A 94 3.35 -9.65 -9.25
CA ARG A 94 2.00 -9.78 -9.77
C ARG A 94 1.07 -10.45 -8.75
N GLU A 95 1.55 -11.48 -8.07
CA GLU A 95 0.81 -12.24 -7.06
C GLU A 95 0.38 -11.33 -5.91
N LEU A 96 1.30 -10.48 -5.42
CA LEU A 96 0.98 -9.52 -4.36
C LEU A 96 0.01 -8.45 -4.85
N ALA A 97 0.17 -7.93 -6.07
CA ALA A 97 -0.78 -6.97 -6.64
C ALA A 97 -2.20 -7.54 -6.72
N ILE A 98 -2.34 -8.79 -7.15
CA ILE A 98 -3.63 -9.51 -7.19
C ILE A 98 -4.19 -9.69 -5.78
N GLN A 99 -3.36 -10.08 -4.81
CA GLN A 99 -3.79 -10.24 -3.42
C GLN A 99 -4.30 -8.90 -2.86
N ILE A 100 -3.56 -7.81 -3.05
CA ILE A 100 -3.97 -6.46 -2.61
C ILE A 100 -5.32 -6.08 -3.23
N PHE A 101 -5.53 -6.37 -4.52
CA PHE A 101 -6.78 -6.09 -5.19
C PHE A 101 -7.95 -6.87 -4.58
N ASN A 102 -7.77 -8.18 -4.35
CA ASN A 102 -8.79 -9.02 -3.71
C ASN A 102 -9.11 -8.56 -2.28
N ASP A 103 -8.10 -8.13 -1.53
CA ASP A 103 -8.29 -7.56 -0.19
C ASP A 103 -9.04 -6.21 -0.23
N ALA A 104 -8.95 -5.48 -1.35
CA ALA A 104 -9.66 -4.22 -1.56
C ALA A 104 -11.14 -4.40 -1.96
N GLU A 105 -11.57 -5.58 -2.45
CA GLU A 105 -12.93 -5.81 -2.96
C GLU A 105 -14.06 -5.33 -2.03
N PRO A 106 -14.02 -5.56 -0.69
CA PRO A 106 -15.08 -5.08 0.19
C PRO A 106 -15.17 -3.56 0.25
N LEU A 107 -14.01 -2.89 0.22
CA LEU A 107 -13.93 -1.43 0.22
C LEU A 107 -14.38 -0.85 -1.12
N ILE A 108 -14.04 -1.50 -2.25
CA ILE A 108 -14.53 -1.14 -3.57
C ILE A 108 -16.07 -1.22 -3.59
N ALA A 109 -16.63 -2.33 -3.09
CA ALA A 109 -18.07 -2.56 -3.10
C ALA A 109 -18.86 -1.58 -2.22
N SER A 110 -18.30 -1.16 -1.08
CA SER A 110 -18.98 -0.26 -0.14
C SER A 110 -18.80 1.22 -0.49
N THR A 111 -17.65 1.60 -1.07
CA THR A 111 -17.35 3.01 -1.39
C THR A 111 -17.76 3.43 -2.78
N GLY A 112 -17.91 2.48 -3.72
CA GLY A 112 -18.14 2.75 -5.13
C GLY A 112 -16.91 3.27 -5.89
N LEU A 113 -15.75 3.39 -5.25
CA LEU A 113 -14.50 3.75 -5.91
C LEU A 113 -14.04 2.63 -6.85
N LYS A 114 -13.55 2.99 -8.02
CA LYS A 114 -13.10 2.04 -9.03
C LYS A 114 -11.62 1.68 -8.84
N ALA A 115 -11.31 0.39 -8.76
CA ALA A 115 -9.93 -0.09 -8.75
C ALA A 115 -9.61 -0.92 -9.99
N ALA A 116 -8.38 -0.81 -10.48
CA ALA A 116 -7.89 -1.59 -11.60
C ALA A 116 -6.50 -2.17 -11.33
N LEU A 117 -6.24 -3.35 -11.91
CA LEU A 117 -4.95 -4.04 -11.85
C LEU A 117 -4.09 -3.72 -13.08
N ALA A 118 -2.77 -3.52 -12.84
CA ALA A 118 -1.77 -3.33 -13.89
C ALA A 118 -0.52 -4.18 -13.59
N TYR A 119 -0.41 -5.38 -14.21
CA TYR A 119 0.74 -6.27 -14.02
C TYR A 119 1.11 -7.04 -15.30
N GLY A 120 2.35 -7.48 -15.39
CA GLY A 120 2.85 -8.26 -16.52
C GLY A 120 2.32 -9.70 -16.56
N GLY A 121 2.36 -10.34 -17.76
CA GLY A 121 1.93 -11.71 -17.92
C GLY A 121 0.42 -11.93 -18.05
N GLU A 122 -0.35 -10.86 -18.19
CA GLU A 122 -1.79 -10.86 -18.52
C GLU A 122 -2.01 -10.05 -19.80
N SER A 123 -3.15 -10.29 -20.47
CA SER A 123 -3.52 -9.57 -21.68
C SER A 123 -3.51 -8.05 -21.44
N TYR A 124 -2.76 -7.34 -22.29
CA TYR A 124 -2.71 -5.88 -22.29
C TYR A 124 -4.09 -5.27 -22.53
N ASP A 125 -4.80 -5.76 -23.55
CA ASP A 125 -6.09 -5.21 -23.96
C ASP A 125 -7.17 -5.37 -22.91
N LYS A 126 -7.16 -6.49 -22.16
CA LYS A 126 -8.12 -6.70 -21.06
C LYS A 126 -7.90 -5.71 -19.92
N GLN A 127 -6.63 -5.42 -19.58
CA GLN A 127 -6.31 -4.44 -18.55
C GLN A 127 -6.60 -3.02 -19.06
N LEU A 128 -6.27 -2.71 -20.31
CA LEU A 128 -6.58 -1.44 -20.96
C LEU A 128 -8.09 -1.13 -20.93
N ALA A 129 -8.92 -2.09 -21.29
CA ALA A 129 -10.39 -1.92 -21.28
C ALA A 129 -10.90 -1.55 -19.87
N LYS A 130 -10.37 -2.19 -18.82
CA LYS A 130 -10.73 -1.86 -17.43
C LYS A 130 -10.28 -0.46 -17.02
N LEU A 131 -9.12 -0.01 -17.47
CA LEU A 131 -8.62 1.35 -17.21
C LEU A 131 -9.48 2.39 -17.94
N GLN A 132 -9.92 2.09 -19.15
CA GLN A 132 -10.79 2.97 -19.95
C GLN A 132 -12.20 3.12 -19.39
N ASP A 133 -12.70 2.12 -18.64
CA ASP A 133 -13.98 2.21 -17.91
C ASP A 133 -13.90 3.16 -16.69
N GLY A 134 -12.72 3.65 -16.37
CA GLY A 134 -12.42 4.55 -15.26
C GLY A 134 -11.71 3.86 -14.10
N VAL A 135 -10.85 4.63 -13.42
CA VAL A 135 -10.03 4.14 -12.31
C VAL A 135 -9.79 5.24 -11.29
N ASP A 136 -10.02 4.95 -10.01
CA ASP A 136 -9.62 5.78 -8.88
C ASP A 136 -8.34 5.26 -8.26
N ILE A 137 -8.22 3.93 -8.14
CA ILE A 137 -7.10 3.26 -7.50
C ILE A 137 -6.44 2.29 -8.48
N LEU A 138 -5.18 2.56 -8.83
CA LEU A 138 -4.38 1.69 -9.69
C LEU A 138 -3.47 0.82 -8.83
N ILE A 139 -3.63 -0.50 -8.90
CA ILE A 139 -2.83 -1.47 -8.15
C ILE A 139 -1.98 -2.27 -9.14
N GLY A 140 -0.67 -2.35 -8.92
CA GLY A 140 0.12 -3.11 -9.89
C GLY A 140 1.61 -3.19 -9.64
N THR A 141 2.29 -3.76 -10.63
CA THR A 141 3.75 -3.80 -10.71
C THR A 141 4.28 -2.63 -11.53
N THR A 142 5.42 -2.09 -11.13
CA THR A 142 5.99 -0.86 -11.73
C THR A 142 6.15 -0.94 -13.24
N GLY A 143 6.61 -2.06 -13.79
CA GLY A 143 6.85 -2.22 -15.22
C GLY A 143 5.60 -2.02 -16.08
N ARG A 144 4.47 -2.65 -15.73
CA ARG A 144 3.20 -2.50 -16.47
C ARG A 144 2.57 -1.13 -16.26
N ILE A 145 2.70 -0.54 -15.08
CA ILE A 145 2.25 0.83 -14.80
C ILE A 145 3.02 1.81 -15.69
N ILE A 146 4.34 1.67 -15.81
CA ILE A 146 5.18 2.49 -16.68
C ILE A 146 4.82 2.28 -18.16
N ASP A 147 4.52 1.06 -18.56
CA ASP A 147 4.11 0.74 -19.92
C ASP A 147 2.83 1.48 -20.31
N PHE A 148 1.77 1.40 -19.50
CA PHE A 148 0.54 2.17 -19.71
C PHE A 148 0.76 3.69 -19.67
N TYR A 149 1.59 4.18 -18.75
CA TYR A 149 1.95 5.59 -18.68
C TYR A 149 2.64 6.08 -19.98
N LYS A 150 3.64 5.32 -20.49
CA LYS A 150 4.35 5.65 -21.73
C LYS A 150 3.45 5.62 -22.95
N GLN A 151 2.45 4.76 -22.96
CA GLN A 151 1.43 4.69 -24.00
C GLN A 151 0.31 5.73 -23.82
N ARG A 152 0.41 6.63 -22.83
CA ARG A 152 -0.53 7.72 -22.56
C ARG A 152 -1.95 7.24 -22.25
N VAL A 153 -2.10 6.05 -21.70
CA VAL A 153 -3.40 5.52 -21.23
C VAL A 153 -3.93 6.38 -20.08
N PHE A 154 -3.03 6.84 -19.21
CA PHE A 154 -3.29 7.80 -18.13
C PHE A 154 -2.06 8.69 -17.89
N ASN A 155 -2.25 9.75 -17.12
CA ASN A 155 -1.15 10.48 -16.48
C ASN A 155 -1.24 10.32 -14.95
N LEU A 156 -0.22 10.79 -14.24
CA LEU A 156 -0.11 10.68 -12.77
C LEU A 156 -0.28 12.03 -12.06
N ASN A 157 -0.77 13.06 -12.77
CA ASN A 157 -0.88 14.42 -12.22
C ASN A 157 -1.97 14.55 -11.14
N ASN A 158 -2.91 13.59 -11.07
CA ASN A 158 -4.03 13.59 -10.15
C ASN A 158 -3.85 12.63 -8.96
N ILE A 159 -2.62 12.13 -8.76
CA ILE A 159 -2.33 11.23 -7.64
C ILE A 159 -2.40 12.00 -6.33
N GLN A 160 -3.30 11.53 -5.45
CA GLN A 160 -3.54 12.03 -4.11
C GLN A 160 -3.05 11.07 -3.02
N ALA A 161 -2.85 9.79 -3.36
CA ALA A 161 -2.27 8.80 -2.45
C ALA A 161 -1.32 7.84 -3.17
N VAL A 162 -0.21 7.50 -2.52
CA VAL A 162 0.78 6.54 -3.03
C VAL A 162 1.11 5.52 -1.96
N VAL A 163 1.09 4.24 -2.36
CA VAL A 163 1.54 3.14 -1.52
C VAL A 163 2.68 2.41 -2.22
N LEU A 164 3.75 2.16 -1.47
CA LEU A 164 4.83 1.26 -1.85
C LEU A 164 4.87 0.11 -0.85
N ASP A 165 4.40 -1.07 -1.25
CA ASP A 165 4.42 -2.26 -0.38
C ASP A 165 5.61 -3.16 -0.70
N GLU A 166 6.16 -3.79 0.33
CA GLU A 166 7.39 -4.59 0.28
C GLU A 166 8.56 -3.85 -0.40
N ALA A 167 8.84 -2.63 0.05
CA ALA A 167 9.85 -1.76 -0.56
C ALA A 167 11.25 -2.40 -0.59
N ASP A 168 11.67 -3.12 0.47
CA ASP A 168 12.92 -3.87 0.51
C ASP A 168 13.01 -4.90 -0.62
N ARG A 169 11.94 -5.65 -0.86
CA ARG A 169 11.90 -6.61 -1.97
C ARG A 169 11.94 -5.94 -3.34
N MET A 170 11.34 -4.75 -3.48
CA MET A 170 11.46 -3.98 -4.72
C MET A 170 12.91 -3.53 -5.00
N PHE A 171 13.67 -3.20 -3.96
CA PHE A 171 15.11 -2.95 -4.09
C PHE A 171 15.88 -4.19 -4.53
N ASP A 172 15.63 -5.35 -3.90
CA ASP A 172 16.29 -6.61 -4.23
C ASP A 172 16.03 -7.05 -5.68
N LEU A 173 14.83 -6.79 -6.19
CA LEU A 173 14.44 -7.04 -7.57
C LEU A 173 14.91 -5.97 -8.58
N GLY A 174 15.55 -4.91 -8.13
CA GLY A 174 16.11 -3.87 -8.97
C GLY A 174 15.13 -2.80 -9.49
N PHE A 175 13.93 -2.71 -8.92
CA PHE A 175 12.87 -1.78 -9.38
C PHE A 175 13.04 -0.32 -8.93
N ILE A 176 14.14 0.02 -8.25
CA ILE A 176 14.36 1.36 -7.73
C ILE A 176 14.31 2.45 -8.81
N LYS A 177 14.83 2.17 -10.00
CA LYS A 177 14.78 3.11 -11.14
C LYS A 177 13.36 3.35 -11.63
N ASP A 178 12.54 2.32 -11.63
CA ASP A 178 11.14 2.38 -12.03
C ASP A 178 10.29 3.14 -10.99
N ILE A 179 10.54 2.89 -9.71
CA ILE A 179 9.89 3.61 -8.61
C ILE A 179 10.21 5.11 -8.72
N ARG A 180 11.49 5.50 -8.82
CA ARG A 180 11.90 6.90 -8.99
C ARG A 180 11.33 7.53 -10.28
N PHE A 181 11.22 6.74 -11.36
CA PHE A 181 10.60 7.19 -12.60
C PHE A 181 9.14 7.58 -12.40
N LEU A 182 8.36 6.78 -11.66
CA LEU A 182 6.95 7.05 -11.37
C LEU A 182 6.79 8.23 -10.41
N PHE A 183 7.52 8.25 -9.31
CA PHE A 183 7.44 9.33 -8.32
C PHE A 183 7.68 10.73 -8.90
N ARG A 184 8.66 10.85 -9.83
CA ARG A 184 8.98 12.14 -10.50
C ARG A 184 7.87 12.65 -11.42
N ARG A 185 6.81 11.88 -11.64
CA ARG A 185 5.67 12.21 -12.53
C ARG A 185 4.37 12.40 -11.78
N MET A 186 4.42 12.27 -10.48
CA MET A 186 3.32 12.54 -9.57
C MET A 186 3.43 13.97 -9.02
N PRO A 187 2.38 14.53 -8.41
CA PRO A 187 2.46 15.77 -7.65
C PRO A 187 3.56 15.72 -6.59
N GLU A 188 3.95 16.88 -6.06
CA GLU A 188 4.98 16.94 -5.01
C GLU A 188 4.58 16.10 -3.77
N PRO A 189 5.56 15.55 -3.01
CA PRO A 189 5.28 14.69 -1.87
C PRO A 189 4.30 15.29 -0.86
N LYS A 190 4.35 16.59 -0.62
CA LYS A 190 3.46 17.32 0.30
C LYS A 190 2.00 17.45 -0.17
N GLU A 191 1.74 17.20 -1.47
CA GLU A 191 0.42 17.34 -2.09
C GLU A 191 -0.33 15.99 -2.16
N ARG A 192 0.27 14.93 -1.63
CA ARG A 192 -0.28 13.59 -1.65
C ARG A 192 0.05 12.86 -0.35
N LEU A 193 -0.78 11.90 0.03
CA LEU A 193 -0.51 10.99 1.14
C LEU A 193 0.43 9.88 0.68
N ASN A 194 1.60 9.74 1.33
CA ASN A 194 2.58 8.72 0.96
C ASN A 194 2.70 7.67 2.05
N MET A 195 2.67 6.41 1.64
CA MET A 195 2.75 5.24 2.52
C MET A 195 3.80 4.28 1.99
N LEU A 196 4.81 4.00 2.78
CA LEU A 196 5.84 3.01 2.47
C LEU A 196 5.79 1.91 3.53
N PHE A 197 5.65 0.66 3.09
CA PHE A 197 5.70 -0.50 3.95
C PHE A 197 6.83 -1.44 3.54
N SER A 198 7.55 -1.97 4.54
CA SER A 198 8.69 -2.85 4.33
C SER A 198 8.85 -3.81 5.51
N ALA A 199 9.43 -4.99 5.29
CA ALA A 199 9.83 -5.85 6.39
C ALA A 199 11.08 -5.30 7.10
N THR A 200 11.92 -4.57 6.37
CA THR A 200 13.12 -3.92 6.90
C THR A 200 13.20 -2.45 6.46
N LEU A 201 13.52 -1.55 7.37
CA LEU A 201 13.84 -0.15 7.05
C LEU A 201 15.37 0.02 6.89
N SER A 202 15.95 -0.66 5.89
CA SER A 202 17.35 -0.49 5.54
C SER A 202 17.66 0.96 5.16
N TYR A 203 18.94 1.36 5.17
CA TYR A 203 19.36 2.70 4.75
C TYR A 203 18.79 3.08 3.36
N ARG A 204 18.79 2.14 2.41
CA ARG A 204 18.25 2.38 1.05
C ARG A 204 16.74 2.65 1.04
N VAL A 205 15.98 1.95 1.89
CA VAL A 205 14.54 2.16 2.03
C VAL A 205 14.26 3.51 2.67
N GLN A 206 15.04 3.89 3.70
CA GLN A 206 14.93 5.20 4.34
C GLN A 206 15.31 6.34 3.40
N GLU A 207 16.36 6.17 2.57
CA GLU A 207 16.75 7.14 1.54
C GLU A 207 15.60 7.38 0.56
N LEU A 208 14.93 6.32 0.08
CA LEU A 208 13.77 6.44 -0.81
C LEU A 208 12.61 7.18 -0.15
N ALA A 209 12.33 6.89 1.12
CA ALA A 209 11.32 7.61 1.90
C ALA A 209 11.67 9.09 2.02
N PHE A 210 12.92 9.42 2.35
CA PHE A 210 13.40 10.80 2.44
C PHE A 210 13.30 11.55 1.11
N GLU A 211 13.61 10.90 -0.02
CA GLU A 211 13.55 11.53 -1.35
C GLU A 211 12.12 11.81 -1.83
N HIS A 212 11.13 11.00 -1.43
CA HIS A 212 9.82 10.96 -2.08
C HIS A 212 8.61 11.08 -1.16
N MET A 213 8.82 11.27 0.13
CA MET A 213 7.76 11.45 1.12
C MET A 213 7.94 12.77 1.88
N HIS A 214 6.88 13.25 2.51
CA HIS A 214 6.88 14.49 3.28
C HIS A 214 6.93 14.21 4.78
N ASN A 215 8.12 14.29 5.36
CA ASN A 215 8.38 14.07 6.80
C ASN A 215 7.67 12.80 7.35
N PRO A 216 7.90 11.61 6.77
CA PRO A 216 7.15 10.42 7.15
C PRO A 216 7.41 10.04 8.62
N GLU A 217 6.34 9.66 9.33
CA GLU A 217 6.46 9.05 10.65
C GLU A 217 6.92 7.59 10.51
N HIS A 218 7.87 7.20 11.35
CA HIS A 218 8.40 5.85 11.37
C HIS A 218 7.58 4.98 12.32
N VAL A 219 6.79 4.06 11.76
CA VAL A 219 5.97 3.12 12.52
C VAL A 219 6.63 1.74 12.49
N VAL A 220 7.01 1.21 13.65
CA VAL A 220 7.70 -0.07 13.76
C VAL A 220 6.88 -1.04 14.60
N VAL A 221 6.57 -2.22 14.05
CA VAL A 221 6.00 -3.34 14.78
C VAL A 221 7.06 -4.43 14.89
N GLU A 222 7.57 -4.63 16.10
CA GLU A 222 8.53 -5.71 16.35
C GLU A 222 7.85 -7.08 16.20
N PRO A 223 8.56 -8.08 15.62
CA PRO A 223 8.07 -9.44 15.58
C PRO A 223 7.86 -9.97 17.02
N ALA A 224 6.75 -10.62 17.25
CA ALA A 224 6.41 -11.17 18.57
C ALA A 224 7.42 -12.21 19.09
N GLN A 225 8.29 -12.74 18.22
CA GLN A 225 9.39 -13.64 18.55
C GLN A 225 10.56 -13.41 17.60
N LYS A 226 11.74 -13.13 18.14
CA LYS A 226 12.98 -12.96 17.38
C LYS A 226 13.59 -14.28 16.87
N THR A 227 13.14 -15.41 17.39
CA THR A 227 13.56 -16.76 16.96
C THR A 227 12.37 -17.68 16.84
N GLY A 228 12.29 -18.44 15.75
CA GLY A 228 11.27 -19.46 15.58
C GLY A 228 11.48 -20.59 16.59
N HIS A 229 10.46 -20.93 17.38
CA HIS A 229 10.48 -22.06 18.35
C HIS A 229 10.81 -23.43 17.71
N ARG A 230 10.99 -23.51 16.37
CA ARG A 230 11.29 -24.72 15.62
C ARG A 230 12.71 -24.76 15.04
N ILE A 231 13.53 -23.74 15.29
CA ILE A 231 14.92 -23.71 14.86
C ILE A 231 15.77 -24.05 16.06
N GLN A 232 16.39 -25.22 16.04
CA GLN A 232 17.41 -25.63 16.98
C GLN A 232 18.77 -25.28 16.35
N GLU A 233 19.44 -24.28 16.93
CA GLU A 233 20.80 -23.91 16.47
C GLU A 233 21.81 -24.83 17.17
N GLU A 234 22.57 -25.61 16.41
CA GLU A 234 23.69 -26.39 16.90
C GLU A 234 24.99 -25.73 16.46
N LEU A 235 25.80 -25.33 17.42
CA LEU A 235 27.14 -24.80 17.18
C LEU A 235 28.15 -25.94 17.15
N PHE A 236 28.72 -26.22 15.98
CA PHE A 236 29.82 -27.18 15.82
C PHE A 236 31.14 -26.45 15.90
N TYR A 237 31.97 -26.84 16.87
CA TYR A 237 33.35 -26.39 16.95
C TYR A 237 34.23 -27.50 16.32
N PRO A 238 34.94 -27.23 15.21
CA PRO A 238 35.88 -28.22 14.67
C PRO A 238 37.01 -28.44 15.70
N SER A 239 37.23 -29.69 16.05
CA SER A 239 38.42 -30.08 16.82
C SER A 239 39.67 -29.81 15.99
N LYS A 240 40.72 -29.26 16.64
CA LYS A 240 42.04 -29.06 16.02
C LYS A 240 42.71 -30.39 15.72
#